data_b7478decafab71aa3a4c348db33c192d
#
_entry.id   b7478decafab71aa3a4c348db33c192d
#
_cell.length_a   1.000
_cell.length_b   1.000
_cell.length_c   1.000
_cell.angle_alpha   90.00
_cell.angle_beta   90.00
_cell.angle_gamma   90.00
#
_symmetry.space_group_name_H-M   'P 1'
#
loop_
_entity.id
_entity.type
_entity.pdbx_description
1 polymer ?
#
loop_
_entity_poly.entity_id
_entity_poly.type
_entity_poly.pdbx_seq_one_letter_code
_entity_poly.pdbx_strand_id
1 'polypeptide(L)'
;MVKNILITGGAKRVGAYCSRYLHAQGHNILLHYRSSKNAAQTLADELNGQQKDSVRLFQADLLDLNSLQLLVDEAMNSWEGVDVLINNASAFYSTPIKQEITEKHWDDLMGSNLKAPFFLSQKLAASLSKNQGCIINMVDIHAEKGLVDYPVYSIAKAGLVSLTKIMAKELAPNIRVNAIAPGAILWPEQDVMSHAEKQEIQAKVALQKMGSPHDIAQAISFLIDSSPYITGQVLTIDGGRTLFS
;
A
#
# COMPACT_ATOMS: atom_id res chain seq x y z
N MET A 1 -10.79 -15.71 -11.58
CA MET A 1 -10.18 -16.72 -10.68
C MET A 1 -9.98 -16.10 -9.31
N VAL A 2 -10.18 -16.89 -8.24
CA VAL A 2 -9.84 -16.45 -6.86
C VAL A 2 -8.33 -16.22 -6.76
N LYS A 3 -7.92 -15.14 -6.10
CA LYS A 3 -6.51 -14.83 -5.85
C LYS A 3 -6.24 -14.72 -4.35
N ASN A 4 -5.05 -15.09 -3.94
CA ASN A 4 -4.56 -14.95 -2.57
C ASN A 4 -3.75 -13.65 -2.48
N ILE A 5 -4.26 -12.67 -1.74
CA ILE A 5 -3.75 -11.31 -1.72
C ILE A 5 -3.17 -10.99 -0.34
N LEU A 6 -1.87 -10.73 -0.26
CA LEU A 6 -1.25 -10.15 0.94
C LEU A 6 -1.38 -8.63 0.90
N ILE A 7 -2.02 -8.05 1.92
CA ILE A 7 -2.16 -6.60 2.10
C ILE A 7 -1.42 -6.16 3.36
N THR A 8 -0.34 -5.42 3.23
CA THR A 8 0.34 -4.85 4.39
C THR A 8 -0.41 -3.63 4.92
N GLY A 9 -0.57 -3.53 6.25
CA GLY A 9 -1.38 -2.47 6.87
C GLY A 9 -2.86 -2.52 6.47
N GLY A 10 -3.39 -3.72 6.24
CA GLY A 10 -4.74 -3.95 5.72
C GLY A 10 -5.88 -3.73 6.73
N ALA A 11 -5.58 -3.41 8.02
CA ALA A 11 -6.58 -3.38 9.08
C ALA A 11 -7.33 -2.05 9.22
N LYS A 12 -6.83 -0.95 8.68
CA LYS A 12 -7.38 0.40 8.84
C LYS A 12 -7.39 1.20 7.54
N ARG A 13 -8.21 2.25 7.52
CA ARG A 13 -8.21 3.30 6.48
C ARG A 13 -8.33 2.70 5.05
N VAL A 14 -7.47 3.17 4.12
CA VAL A 14 -7.42 2.69 2.74
C VAL A 14 -7.18 1.18 2.67
N GLY A 15 -6.25 0.65 3.49
CA GLY A 15 -5.98 -0.79 3.53
C GLY A 15 -7.21 -1.63 3.89
N ALA A 16 -7.97 -1.23 4.92
CA ALA A 16 -9.19 -1.94 5.30
C ALA A 16 -10.28 -1.87 4.21
N TYR A 17 -10.39 -0.73 3.55
CA TYR A 17 -11.33 -0.59 2.43
C TYR A 17 -10.94 -1.51 1.26
N CYS A 18 -9.66 -1.51 0.89
CA CYS A 18 -9.14 -2.40 -0.16
C CYS A 18 -9.35 -3.87 0.20
N SER A 19 -9.12 -4.26 1.47
CA SER A 19 -9.38 -5.62 1.94
C SER A 19 -10.85 -6.03 1.73
N ARG A 20 -11.81 -5.19 2.14
CA ARG A 20 -13.25 -5.44 1.90
C ARG A 20 -13.59 -5.51 0.42
N TYR A 21 -13.09 -4.55 -0.36
CA TYR A 21 -13.42 -4.42 -1.78
C TYR A 21 -12.92 -5.64 -2.58
N LEU A 22 -11.68 -6.06 -2.36
CA LEU A 22 -11.10 -7.22 -3.04
C LEU A 22 -11.71 -8.54 -2.55
N HIS A 23 -12.01 -8.64 -1.25
CA HIS A 23 -12.72 -9.79 -0.71
C HIS A 23 -14.12 -9.94 -1.31
N ALA A 24 -14.87 -8.85 -1.46
CA ALA A 24 -16.20 -8.85 -2.11
C ALA A 24 -16.15 -9.30 -3.59
N GLN A 25 -14.99 -9.27 -4.21
CA GLN A 25 -14.75 -9.83 -5.56
C GLN A 25 -14.37 -11.33 -5.53
N GLY A 26 -14.39 -11.94 -4.35
CA GLY A 26 -14.15 -13.36 -4.15
C GLY A 26 -12.69 -13.73 -3.93
N HIS A 27 -11.82 -12.77 -3.64
CA HIS A 27 -10.41 -13.03 -3.34
C HIS A 27 -10.18 -13.38 -1.86
N ASN A 28 -9.16 -14.18 -1.58
CA ASN A 28 -8.67 -14.44 -0.23
C ASN A 28 -7.73 -13.32 0.21
N ILE A 29 -7.80 -12.91 1.48
CA ILE A 29 -6.99 -11.82 2.03
C ILE A 29 -6.11 -12.30 3.18
N LEU A 30 -4.79 -12.27 3.02
CA LEU A 30 -3.86 -12.29 4.14
C LEU A 30 -3.65 -10.85 4.60
N LEU A 31 -4.27 -10.51 5.72
CA LEU A 31 -4.31 -9.18 6.27
C LEU A 31 -3.20 -9.00 7.30
N HIS A 32 -2.16 -8.25 6.94
CA HIS A 32 -1.11 -7.89 7.87
C HIS A 32 -1.45 -6.60 8.64
N TYR A 33 -1.12 -6.59 9.93
CA TYR A 33 -1.17 -5.41 10.80
C TYR A 33 0.02 -5.37 11.76
N ARG A 34 0.42 -4.18 12.24
CA ARG A 34 1.48 -4.02 13.26
C ARG A 34 0.89 -3.98 14.67
N SER A 35 0.01 -3.03 14.96
CA SER A 35 -0.53 -2.79 16.31
C SER A 35 -2.07 -2.76 16.39
N SER A 36 -2.77 -2.78 15.27
CA SER A 36 -4.22 -2.61 15.20
C SER A 36 -4.99 -3.94 15.35
N LYS A 37 -4.66 -4.74 16.37
CA LYS A 37 -5.20 -6.10 16.56
C LYS A 37 -6.74 -6.14 16.55
N ASN A 38 -7.39 -5.28 17.33
CA ASN A 38 -8.87 -5.29 17.44
C ASN A 38 -9.52 -4.95 16.09
N ALA A 39 -9.02 -3.94 15.38
CA ALA A 39 -9.54 -3.57 14.07
C ALA A 39 -9.31 -4.69 13.03
N ALA A 40 -8.14 -5.34 13.05
CA ALA A 40 -7.85 -6.48 12.20
C ALA A 40 -8.79 -7.66 12.48
N GLN A 41 -9.01 -8.00 13.76
CA GLN A 41 -9.90 -9.09 14.16
C GLN A 41 -11.36 -8.80 13.74
N THR A 42 -11.87 -7.61 14.04
CA THR A 42 -13.23 -7.22 13.63
C THR A 42 -13.43 -7.33 12.12
N LEU A 43 -12.43 -6.87 11.33
CA LEU A 43 -12.49 -6.97 9.88
C LEU A 43 -12.44 -8.41 9.39
N ALA A 44 -11.59 -9.24 9.98
CA ALA A 44 -11.48 -10.64 9.59
C ALA A 44 -12.77 -11.42 9.94
N ASP A 45 -13.36 -11.16 11.10
CA ASP A 45 -14.62 -11.79 11.52
C ASP A 45 -15.78 -11.38 10.59
N GLU A 46 -15.85 -10.09 10.22
CA GLU A 46 -16.81 -9.56 9.25
C GLU A 46 -16.70 -10.30 7.90
N LEU A 47 -15.50 -10.41 7.36
CA LEU A 47 -15.27 -10.98 6.03
C LEU A 47 -15.37 -12.51 6.02
N ASN A 48 -14.85 -13.20 7.05
CA ASN A 48 -15.02 -14.64 7.19
C ASN A 48 -16.47 -15.06 7.46
N GLY A 49 -17.28 -14.16 8.00
CA GLY A 49 -18.73 -14.33 8.11
C GLY A 49 -19.44 -14.35 6.76
N GLN A 50 -18.89 -13.67 5.75
CA GLN A 50 -19.40 -13.63 4.38
C GLN A 50 -18.89 -14.82 3.56
N GLN A 51 -17.60 -15.14 3.66
CA GLN A 51 -16.97 -16.27 2.98
C GLN A 51 -15.99 -16.94 3.95
N LYS A 52 -16.30 -18.17 4.34
CA LYS A 52 -15.53 -18.93 5.33
C LYS A 52 -14.09 -19.15 4.89
N ASP A 53 -13.14 -19.00 5.83
CA ASP A 53 -11.69 -19.24 5.67
C ASP A 53 -11.03 -18.42 4.54
N SER A 54 -11.63 -17.29 4.18
CA SER A 54 -11.13 -16.39 3.12
C SER A 54 -10.24 -15.26 3.63
N VAL A 55 -10.18 -15.04 4.96
CA VAL A 55 -9.31 -14.02 5.56
C VAL A 55 -8.47 -14.63 6.67
N ARG A 56 -7.16 -14.44 6.58
CA ARG A 56 -6.19 -14.77 7.62
C ARG A 56 -5.52 -13.51 8.13
N LEU A 57 -5.16 -13.51 9.42
CA LEU A 57 -4.51 -12.38 10.07
C LEU A 57 -3.06 -12.72 10.39
N PHE A 58 -2.17 -11.75 10.16
CA PHE A 58 -0.81 -11.87 10.65
C PHE A 58 -0.30 -10.55 11.26
N GLN A 59 0.18 -10.65 12.49
CA GLN A 59 0.81 -9.53 13.17
C GLN A 59 2.32 -9.57 12.95
N ALA A 60 2.88 -8.49 12.37
CA ALA A 60 4.33 -8.33 12.23
C ALA A 60 4.74 -6.88 12.40
N ASP A 61 5.97 -6.64 12.88
CA ASP A 61 6.65 -5.38 12.67
C ASP A 61 7.54 -5.51 11.42
N LEU A 62 7.19 -4.81 10.36
CA LEU A 62 7.91 -4.86 9.09
C LEU A 62 9.30 -4.20 9.16
N LEU A 63 9.63 -3.49 10.25
CA LEU A 63 10.97 -2.95 10.50
C LEU A 63 11.94 -4.05 10.95
N ASP A 64 11.43 -5.09 11.60
CA ASP A 64 12.17 -6.28 12.01
C ASP A 64 12.16 -7.34 10.91
N LEU A 65 13.34 -7.66 10.39
CA LEU A 65 13.48 -8.65 9.31
C LEU A 65 13.07 -10.07 9.73
N ASN A 66 13.16 -10.42 11.02
CA ASN A 66 12.69 -11.72 11.51
C ASN A 66 11.16 -11.78 11.49
N SER A 67 10.48 -10.75 11.99
CA SER A 67 9.03 -10.64 11.91
C SER A 67 8.53 -10.63 10.45
N LEU A 68 9.25 -9.95 9.57
CA LEU A 68 8.97 -9.94 8.13
C LEU A 68 9.13 -11.34 7.52
N GLN A 69 10.16 -12.11 7.91
CA GLN A 69 10.32 -13.50 7.45
C GLN A 69 9.15 -14.38 7.89
N LEU A 70 8.70 -14.26 9.15
CA LEU A 70 7.55 -15.00 9.63
C LEU A 70 6.27 -14.67 8.85
N LEU A 71 6.08 -13.40 8.46
CA LEU A 71 4.98 -13.02 7.58
C LEU A 71 5.08 -13.67 6.20
N VAL A 72 6.28 -13.75 5.63
CA VAL A 72 6.53 -14.43 4.35
C VAL A 72 6.22 -15.92 4.48
N ASP A 73 6.68 -16.57 5.54
CA ASP A 73 6.43 -18.00 5.78
C ASP A 73 4.93 -18.28 5.91
N GLU A 74 4.19 -17.45 6.66
CA GLU A 74 2.73 -17.54 6.75
C GLU A 74 2.06 -17.34 5.39
N ALA A 75 2.52 -16.36 4.61
CA ALA A 75 1.99 -16.06 3.29
C ALA A 75 2.20 -17.24 2.31
N MET A 76 3.37 -17.87 2.37
CA MET A 76 3.69 -19.06 1.55
C MET A 76 2.88 -20.30 1.96
N ASN A 77 2.52 -20.42 3.23
CA ASN A 77 1.74 -21.53 3.77
C ASN A 77 0.22 -21.26 3.74
N SER A 78 -0.18 -20.03 3.46
CA SER A 78 -1.59 -19.66 3.34
C SER A 78 -2.13 -20.07 1.99
N TRP A 79 -3.19 -20.88 1.99
CA TRP A 79 -3.80 -21.45 0.78
C TRP A 79 -2.73 -22.11 -0.12
N GLU A 80 -2.56 -21.66 -1.33
CA GLU A 80 -1.54 -22.17 -2.29
C GLU A 80 -0.41 -21.15 -2.54
N GLY A 81 -0.14 -20.27 -1.57
CA GLY A 81 0.80 -19.17 -1.69
C GLY A 81 0.14 -17.85 -2.06
N VAL A 82 0.92 -16.88 -2.52
CA VAL A 82 0.49 -15.50 -2.81
C VAL A 82 0.47 -15.24 -4.31
N ASP A 83 -0.64 -14.70 -4.80
CA ASP A 83 -0.82 -14.22 -6.18
C ASP A 83 -0.58 -12.72 -6.30
N VAL A 84 -0.88 -11.96 -5.23
CA VAL A 84 -0.79 -10.50 -5.23
C VAL A 84 -0.19 -10.00 -3.92
N LEU A 85 0.81 -9.12 -4.02
CA LEU A 85 1.34 -8.36 -2.91
C LEU A 85 0.92 -6.89 -3.03
N ILE A 86 0.22 -6.36 -2.03
CA ILE A 86 -0.10 -4.94 -1.91
C ILE A 86 0.73 -4.34 -0.76
N ASN A 87 1.78 -3.62 -1.10
CA ASN A 87 2.62 -2.86 -0.17
C ASN A 87 1.91 -1.55 0.21
N ASN A 88 0.96 -1.62 1.16
CA ASN A 88 0.15 -0.49 1.61
C ASN A 88 0.60 0.06 2.97
N ALA A 89 1.25 -0.72 3.83
CA ALA A 89 1.75 -0.24 5.12
C ALA A 89 2.67 0.98 4.94
N SER A 90 2.45 2.03 5.74
CA SER A 90 3.21 3.28 5.66
C SER A 90 3.24 3.98 7.01
N ALA A 91 4.41 4.44 7.43
CA ALA A 91 4.54 5.49 8.44
C ALA A 91 4.51 6.84 7.72
N PHE A 92 3.78 7.81 8.31
CA PHE A 92 3.66 9.16 7.77
C PHE A 92 3.59 10.17 8.91
N TYR A 93 4.64 10.96 9.05
CA TYR A 93 4.71 12.08 10.00
C TYR A 93 5.80 13.06 9.57
N SER A 94 5.70 14.29 10.05
CA SER A 94 6.59 15.40 9.70
C SER A 94 7.99 15.19 10.27
N THR A 95 9.00 15.50 9.43
CA THR A 95 10.44 15.50 9.79
C THR A 95 11.10 16.72 9.14
N PRO A 96 10.79 17.98 9.61
CA PRO A 96 11.28 19.19 8.96
C PRO A 96 12.81 19.26 9.00
N ILE A 97 13.45 19.57 7.86
CA ILE A 97 14.92 19.60 7.75
C ILE A 97 15.58 20.63 8.70
N LYS A 98 14.80 21.61 9.17
CA LYS A 98 15.27 22.63 10.13
C LYS A 98 15.21 22.16 11.59
N GLN A 99 14.71 20.97 11.84
CA GLN A 99 14.63 20.33 13.15
C GLN A 99 15.54 19.11 13.20
N GLU A 100 15.83 18.62 14.40
CA GLU A 100 16.59 17.39 14.54
C GLU A 100 15.81 16.18 13.98
N ILE A 101 16.36 15.53 12.98
CA ILE A 101 15.88 14.28 12.44
C ILE A 101 16.78 13.17 12.98
N THR A 102 16.24 12.35 13.90
CA THR A 102 16.99 11.25 14.50
C THR A 102 17.08 10.05 13.55
N GLU A 103 18.07 9.17 13.77
CA GLU A 103 18.18 7.88 13.07
C GLU A 103 16.90 7.04 13.20
N LYS A 104 16.23 7.08 14.36
CA LYS A 104 14.94 6.42 14.57
C LYS A 104 13.86 6.94 13.63
N HIS A 105 13.78 8.24 13.37
CA HIS A 105 12.83 8.80 12.37
C HIS A 105 13.15 8.30 10.97
N TRP A 106 14.44 8.27 10.64
CA TRP A 106 14.92 7.75 9.36
C TRP A 106 14.57 6.28 9.19
N ASP A 107 14.91 5.43 10.16
CA ASP A 107 14.69 3.99 10.09
C ASP A 107 13.21 3.62 10.04
N ASP A 108 12.34 4.30 10.80
CA ASP A 108 10.90 4.05 10.77
C ASP A 108 10.29 4.42 9.41
N LEU A 109 10.61 5.61 8.88
CA LEU A 109 10.05 6.08 7.62
C LEU A 109 10.62 5.33 6.41
N MET A 110 11.93 5.15 6.33
CA MET A 110 12.58 4.39 5.26
C MET A 110 12.27 2.90 5.38
N GLY A 111 12.23 2.39 6.61
CA GLY A 111 11.93 1.00 6.92
C GLY A 111 10.55 0.58 6.42
N SER A 112 9.52 1.30 6.83
CA SER A 112 8.13 0.98 6.49
C SER A 112 7.78 1.27 5.03
N ASN A 113 8.31 2.38 4.45
CA ASN A 113 7.91 2.84 3.13
C ASN A 113 8.76 2.32 1.96
N LEU A 114 9.97 1.82 2.23
CA LEU A 114 10.88 1.37 1.16
C LEU A 114 11.52 0.01 1.46
N LYS A 115 12.17 -0.15 2.63
CA LYS A 115 12.90 -1.39 2.97
C LYS A 115 11.95 -2.59 3.05
N ALA A 116 10.84 -2.47 3.75
CA ALA A 116 9.87 -3.56 3.87
C ALA A 116 9.25 -3.96 2.51
N PRO A 117 8.74 -3.03 1.67
CA PRO A 117 8.34 -3.35 0.29
C PRO A 117 9.40 -4.08 -0.52
N PHE A 118 10.67 -3.68 -0.42
CA PHE A 118 11.77 -4.34 -1.11
C PHE A 118 11.90 -5.81 -0.69
N PHE A 119 12.05 -6.07 0.60
CA PHE A 119 12.29 -7.43 1.09
C PHE A 119 11.07 -8.34 0.97
N LEU A 120 9.85 -7.83 1.17
CA LEU A 120 8.62 -8.60 0.92
C LEU A 120 8.52 -9.02 -0.54
N SER A 121 8.73 -8.08 -1.46
CA SER A 121 8.69 -8.37 -2.90
C SER A 121 9.74 -9.41 -3.30
N GLN A 122 10.98 -9.27 -2.81
CA GLN A 122 12.06 -10.20 -3.09
C GLN A 122 11.76 -11.61 -2.57
N LYS A 123 11.32 -11.71 -1.31
CA LYS A 123 11.09 -13.01 -0.65
C LYS A 123 9.84 -13.73 -1.20
N LEU A 124 8.84 -13.00 -1.66
CA LEU A 124 7.62 -13.57 -2.26
C LEU A 124 7.74 -13.81 -3.77
N ALA A 125 8.83 -13.39 -4.41
CA ALA A 125 9.00 -13.46 -5.86
C ALA A 125 8.79 -14.87 -6.43
N ALA A 126 9.20 -15.93 -5.74
CA ALA A 126 9.02 -17.30 -6.20
C ALA A 126 7.54 -17.70 -6.26
N SER A 127 6.73 -17.35 -5.23
CA SER A 127 5.30 -17.60 -5.22
C SER A 127 4.57 -16.78 -6.29
N LEU A 128 4.84 -15.49 -6.32
CA LEU A 128 4.26 -14.57 -7.30
C LEU A 128 4.58 -15.02 -8.74
N SER A 129 5.81 -15.47 -9.00
CA SER A 129 6.22 -15.95 -10.33
C SER A 129 5.49 -17.24 -10.74
N LYS A 130 5.35 -18.20 -9.81
CA LYS A 130 4.60 -19.44 -10.05
C LYS A 130 3.16 -19.15 -10.47
N ASN A 131 2.56 -18.13 -9.89
CA ASN A 131 1.15 -17.79 -10.07
C ASN A 131 0.93 -16.68 -11.13
N GLN A 132 1.97 -16.25 -11.86
CA GLN A 132 1.92 -15.11 -12.79
C GLN A 132 1.27 -13.88 -12.15
N GLY A 133 1.71 -13.59 -10.92
CA GLY A 133 1.10 -12.63 -10.03
C GLY A 133 1.46 -11.17 -10.28
N CYS A 134 1.13 -10.33 -9.33
CA CYS A 134 1.52 -8.93 -9.40
C CYS A 134 1.85 -8.30 -8.04
N ILE A 135 2.61 -7.21 -8.08
CA ILE A 135 2.95 -6.36 -6.93
C ILE A 135 2.36 -4.98 -7.17
N ILE A 136 1.66 -4.44 -6.17
CA ILE A 136 1.13 -3.08 -6.16
C ILE A 136 1.78 -2.31 -5.00
N ASN A 137 2.53 -1.27 -5.34
CA ASN A 137 3.16 -0.39 -4.36
C ASN A 137 2.32 0.87 -4.13
N MET A 138 1.98 1.17 -2.87
CA MET A 138 1.32 2.43 -2.52
C MET A 138 2.37 3.52 -2.37
N VAL A 139 2.53 4.34 -3.41
CA VAL A 139 3.41 5.50 -3.41
C VAL A 139 2.64 6.76 -2.96
N ASP A 140 2.97 7.93 -3.46
CA ASP A 140 2.34 9.21 -3.14
C ASP A 140 2.51 10.17 -4.31
N ILE A 141 1.57 11.08 -4.55
CA ILE A 141 1.72 12.12 -5.58
C ILE A 141 2.91 13.05 -5.33
N HIS A 142 3.38 13.15 -4.09
CA HIS A 142 4.56 13.95 -3.72
C HIS A 142 5.88 13.18 -3.88
N ALA A 143 5.87 11.95 -4.38
CA ALA A 143 7.08 11.15 -4.57
C ALA A 143 8.10 11.79 -5.53
N GLU A 144 7.66 12.55 -6.53
CA GLU A 144 8.56 13.21 -7.49
C GLU A 144 8.95 14.63 -7.07
N LYS A 145 8.03 15.40 -6.48
CA LYS A 145 8.25 16.80 -6.15
C LYS A 145 8.70 17.05 -4.71
N GLY A 146 8.52 16.06 -3.84
CA GLY A 146 8.70 16.17 -2.40
C GLY A 146 7.52 16.87 -1.72
N LEU A 147 7.38 16.62 -0.42
CA LEU A 147 6.42 17.29 0.45
C LEU A 147 7.20 18.10 1.48
N VAL A 148 6.91 19.39 1.57
CA VAL A 148 7.51 20.28 2.56
C VAL A 148 7.27 19.72 3.96
N ASP A 149 8.28 19.78 4.82
CA ASP A 149 8.32 19.21 6.17
C ASP A 149 8.30 17.68 6.28
N TYR A 150 8.34 16.94 5.14
CA TYR A 150 8.34 15.47 5.10
C TYR A 150 9.51 14.90 4.25
N PRO A 151 10.76 15.36 4.40
CA PRO A 151 11.85 14.96 3.50
C PRO A 151 12.12 13.47 3.52
N VAL A 152 12.19 12.81 4.70
CA VAL A 152 12.51 11.37 4.80
C VAL A 152 11.40 10.53 4.15
N TYR A 153 10.12 10.86 4.41
CA TYR A 153 8.99 10.22 3.77
C TYR A 153 9.04 10.37 2.25
N SER A 154 9.29 11.59 1.75
CA SER A 154 9.35 11.87 0.31
C SER A 154 10.46 11.10 -0.37
N ILE A 155 11.65 11.01 0.24
CA ILE A 155 12.78 10.20 -0.24
C ILE A 155 12.37 8.71 -0.32
N ALA A 156 11.72 8.19 0.72
CA ALA A 156 11.27 6.79 0.73
C ALA A 156 10.25 6.50 -0.38
N LYS A 157 9.28 7.40 -0.60
CA LYS A 157 8.28 7.25 -1.67
C LYS A 157 8.89 7.41 -3.07
N ALA A 158 9.85 8.32 -3.26
CA ALA A 158 10.63 8.42 -4.50
C ALA A 158 11.43 7.13 -4.75
N GLY A 159 12.07 6.59 -3.72
CA GLY A 159 12.73 5.29 -3.78
C GLY A 159 11.78 4.15 -4.16
N LEU A 160 10.55 4.15 -3.65
CA LEU A 160 9.54 3.14 -3.97
C LEU A 160 9.05 3.25 -5.43
N VAL A 161 8.97 4.45 -5.99
CA VAL A 161 8.72 4.66 -7.44
C VAL A 161 9.85 4.03 -8.27
N SER A 162 11.10 4.31 -7.92
CA SER A 162 12.27 3.71 -8.59
C SER A 162 12.28 2.19 -8.46
N LEU A 163 12.02 1.67 -7.26
CA LEU A 163 11.92 0.23 -6.98
C LEU A 163 10.84 -0.45 -7.82
N THR A 164 9.67 0.19 -7.99
CA THR A 164 8.59 -0.31 -8.86
C THR A 164 9.08 -0.54 -10.28
N LYS A 165 9.81 0.44 -10.85
CA LYS A 165 10.34 0.37 -12.22
C LYS A 165 11.46 -0.67 -12.37
N ILE A 166 12.33 -0.80 -11.37
CA ILE A 166 13.41 -1.80 -11.36
C ILE A 166 12.80 -3.21 -11.29
N MET A 167 11.92 -3.47 -10.32
CA MET A 167 11.31 -4.78 -10.15
C MET A 167 10.44 -5.17 -11.34
N ALA A 168 9.76 -4.22 -11.99
CA ALA A 168 9.01 -4.50 -13.21
C ALA A 168 9.88 -5.05 -14.34
N LYS A 169 11.15 -4.64 -14.42
CA LYS A 169 12.12 -5.16 -15.40
C LYS A 169 12.69 -6.51 -14.97
N GLU A 170 13.10 -6.63 -13.71
CA GLU A 170 13.81 -7.81 -13.21
C GLU A 170 12.90 -9.02 -13.00
N LEU A 171 11.60 -8.80 -12.68
CA LEU A 171 10.65 -9.86 -12.41
C LEU A 171 9.77 -10.24 -13.61
N ALA A 172 9.88 -9.51 -14.72
CA ALA A 172 9.23 -9.88 -15.96
C ALA A 172 9.85 -11.17 -16.53
N PRO A 173 9.10 -11.98 -17.31
CA PRO A 173 7.71 -11.76 -17.71
C PRO A 173 6.66 -12.28 -16.72
N ASN A 174 7.07 -12.91 -15.61
CA ASN A 174 6.18 -13.70 -14.76
C ASN A 174 5.44 -12.84 -13.71
N ILE A 175 5.98 -11.67 -13.33
CA ILE A 175 5.38 -10.80 -12.31
C ILE A 175 5.26 -9.39 -12.87
N ARG A 176 4.07 -8.80 -12.79
CA ARG A 176 3.86 -7.39 -13.07
C ARG A 176 4.05 -6.57 -11.79
N VAL A 177 4.71 -5.44 -11.89
CA VAL A 177 4.93 -4.55 -10.74
C VAL A 177 4.49 -3.14 -11.11
N ASN A 178 3.51 -2.61 -10.40
CA ASN A 178 2.98 -1.27 -10.63
C ASN A 178 2.83 -0.52 -9.29
N ALA A 179 2.58 0.76 -9.37
CA ALA A 179 2.30 1.59 -8.20
C ALA A 179 1.00 2.39 -8.37
N ILE A 180 0.37 2.71 -7.25
CA ILE A 180 -0.72 3.68 -7.14
C ILE A 180 -0.17 4.90 -6.39
N ALA A 181 -0.40 6.10 -6.92
CA ALA A 181 -0.08 7.38 -6.29
C ALA A 181 -1.37 8.09 -5.89
N PRO A 182 -1.83 7.94 -4.62
CA PRO A 182 -3.01 8.62 -4.14
C PRO A 182 -2.78 10.12 -3.98
N GLY A 183 -3.81 10.91 -4.29
CA GLY A 183 -3.93 12.31 -3.88
C GLY A 183 -4.58 12.45 -2.51
N ALA A 184 -5.43 13.47 -2.37
CA ALA A 184 -6.20 13.71 -1.14
C ALA A 184 -7.40 12.72 -1.07
N ILE A 185 -7.26 11.65 -0.29
CA ILE A 185 -8.24 10.55 -0.18
C ILE A 185 -8.97 10.55 1.16
N LEU A 186 -8.23 10.70 2.26
CA LEU A 186 -8.75 10.70 3.62
C LEU A 186 -8.03 11.76 4.46
N TRP A 187 -8.79 12.49 5.25
CA TRP A 187 -8.19 13.35 6.28
C TRP A 187 -7.45 12.52 7.34
N PRO A 188 -6.44 13.10 8.02
CA PRO A 188 -5.78 12.44 9.15
C PRO A 188 -6.79 11.99 10.21
N GLU A 189 -6.49 10.91 10.94
CA GLU A 189 -7.38 10.42 12.02
C GLU A 189 -7.56 11.46 13.15
N GLN A 190 -6.48 12.18 13.47
CA GLN A 190 -6.53 13.36 14.32
C GLN A 190 -6.75 14.57 13.40
N ASP A 191 -8.01 14.81 13.06
CA ASP A 191 -8.38 15.88 12.14
C ASP A 191 -8.28 17.25 12.85
N VAL A 192 -7.05 17.75 12.92
CA VAL A 192 -6.72 19.08 13.44
C VAL A 192 -6.79 20.18 12.37
N MET A 193 -7.11 19.82 11.11
CA MET A 193 -7.16 20.79 10.02
C MET A 193 -8.42 21.64 10.10
N SER A 194 -8.26 22.94 9.97
CA SER A 194 -9.35 23.89 9.87
C SER A 194 -10.15 23.68 8.57
N HIS A 195 -11.39 24.19 8.55
CA HIS A 195 -12.22 24.16 7.35
C HIS A 195 -11.56 24.91 6.17
N ALA A 196 -10.85 26.00 6.44
CA ALA A 196 -10.14 26.79 5.43
C ALA A 196 -8.99 25.99 4.79
N GLU A 197 -8.16 25.26 5.59
CA GLU A 197 -7.08 24.41 5.08
C GLU A 197 -7.65 23.27 4.22
N LYS A 198 -8.76 22.67 4.62
CA LYS A 198 -9.44 21.63 3.82
C LYS A 198 -9.95 22.18 2.48
N GLN A 199 -10.54 23.38 2.49
CA GLN A 199 -10.98 24.06 1.28
C GLN A 199 -9.80 24.40 0.37
N GLU A 200 -8.66 24.86 0.90
CA GLU A 200 -7.47 25.15 0.13
C GLU A 200 -6.91 23.90 -0.57
N ILE A 201 -6.89 22.76 0.13
CA ILE A 201 -6.46 21.49 -0.47
C ILE A 201 -7.43 21.08 -1.58
N GLN A 202 -8.73 21.20 -1.35
CA GLN A 202 -9.76 20.83 -2.31
C GLN A 202 -9.75 21.75 -3.55
N ALA A 203 -9.48 23.03 -3.38
CA ALA A 203 -9.37 24.00 -4.48
C ALA A 203 -8.21 23.69 -5.44
N LYS A 204 -7.17 22.99 -4.94
CA LYS A 204 -6.03 22.53 -5.75
C LYS A 204 -6.32 21.23 -6.52
N VAL A 205 -7.50 20.64 -6.38
CA VAL A 205 -7.91 19.42 -7.10
C VAL A 205 -8.75 19.84 -8.31
N ALA A 206 -8.37 19.40 -9.52
CA ALA A 206 -9.10 19.77 -10.76
C ALA A 206 -10.59 19.36 -10.69
N LEU A 207 -10.87 18.19 -10.12
CA LEU A 207 -12.25 17.71 -9.93
C LEU A 207 -12.97 18.37 -8.75
N GLN A 208 -12.34 19.30 -8.02
CA GLN A 208 -12.88 20.07 -6.90
C GLN A 208 -13.55 19.23 -5.80
N LYS A 209 -13.12 18.00 -5.64
CA LYS A 209 -13.58 17.06 -4.60
C LYS A 209 -12.44 16.18 -4.11
N MET A 210 -12.59 15.70 -2.90
CA MET A 210 -11.73 14.63 -2.38
C MET A 210 -11.97 13.33 -3.15
N GLY A 211 -10.93 12.55 -3.34
CA GLY A 211 -11.07 11.14 -3.66
C GLY A 211 -11.57 10.33 -2.45
N SER A 212 -11.79 9.07 -2.66
CA SER A 212 -12.25 8.13 -1.64
C SER A 212 -11.39 6.85 -1.65
N PRO A 213 -11.38 6.06 -0.58
CA PRO A 213 -10.75 4.75 -0.58
C PRO A 213 -11.27 3.81 -1.68
N HIS A 214 -12.51 4.05 -2.16
CA HIS A 214 -13.11 3.34 -3.27
C HIS A 214 -12.34 3.55 -4.57
N ASP A 215 -11.95 4.79 -4.88
CA ASP A 215 -11.20 5.11 -6.10
C ASP A 215 -9.85 4.39 -6.13
N ILE A 216 -9.20 4.27 -4.96
CA ILE A 216 -7.96 3.51 -4.81
C ILE A 216 -8.18 2.01 -4.98
N ALA A 217 -9.23 1.45 -4.35
CA ALA A 217 -9.53 0.03 -4.43
C ALA A 217 -9.90 -0.40 -5.86
N GLN A 218 -10.65 0.42 -6.60
CA GLN A 218 -10.94 0.19 -8.02
C GLN A 218 -9.69 0.18 -8.89
N ALA A 219 -8.76 1.12 -8.66
CA ALA A 219 -7.51 1.18 -9.41
C ALA A 219 -6.61 -0.05 -9.12
N ILE A 220 -6.56 -0.49 -7.85
CA ILE A 220 -5.88 -1.72 -7.46
C ILE A 220 -6.50 -2.93 -8.16
N SER A 221 -7.82 -3.10 -8.07
CA SER A 221 -8.53 -4.20 -8.73
C SER A 221 -8.30 -4.21 -10.25
N PHE A 222 -8.36 -3.05 -10.91
CA PHE A 222 -8.02 -2.93 -12.33
C PHE A 222 -6.62 -3.46 -12.65
N LEU A 223 -5.62 -3.06 -11.85
CA LEU A 223 -4.23 -3.53 -12.03
C LEU A 223 -4.06 -5.03 -11.74
N ILE A 224 -4.88 -5.60 -10.87
CA ILE A 224 -4.86 -7.03 -10.55
C ILE A 224 -5.52 -7.86 -11.68
N ASP A 225 -6.72 -7.49 -12.09
CA ASP A 225 -7.60 -8.37 -12.84
C ASP A 225 -7.78 -8.02 -14.32
N SER A 226 -7.59 -6.74 -14.68
CA SER A 226 -7.99 -6.22 -16.00
C SER A 226 -6.86 -5.64 -16.83
N SER A 227 -5.61 -5.69 -16.35
CA SER A 227 -4.48 -4.99 -17.01
C SER A 227 -3.25 -5.90 -17.24
N PRO A 228 -3.36 -6.99 -18.02
CA PRO A 228 -2.27 -7.96 -18.17
C PRO A 228 -1.03 -7.40 -18.89
N TYR A 229 -1.16 -6.27 -19.57
CA TYR A 229 -0.08 -5.63 -20.33
C TYR A 229 0.45 -4.35 -19.68
N ILE A 230 0.15 -4.13 -18.39
CA ILE A 230 0.63 -2.96 -17.63
C ILE A 230 1.65 -3.42 -16.59
N THR A 231 2.90 -2.95 -16.70
CA THR A 231 3.96 -3.12 -15.70
C THR A 231 4.89 -1.90 -15.68
N GLY A 232 5.50 -1.62 -14.54
CA GLY A 232 6.41 -0.49 -14.34
C GLY A 232 5.74 0.89 -14.27
N GLN A 233 4.40 0.94 -14.19
CA GLN A 233 3.64 2.18 -14.21
C GLN A 233 3.30 2.69 -12.81
N VAL A 234 3.22 4.02 -12.68
CA VAL A 234 2.67 4.71 -11.52
C VAL A 234 1.33 5.31 -11.94
N LEU A 235 0.24 4.76 -11.41
CA LEU A 235 -1.11 5.24 -11.70
C LEU A 235 -1.50 6.28 -10.66
N THR A 236 -1.59 7.53 -11.07
CA THR A 236 -1.97 8.66 -10.20
C THR A 236 -3.49 8.73 -10.06
N ILE A 237 -3.97 8.70 -8.80
CA ILE A 237 -5.39 8.78 -8.44
C ILE A 237 -5.57 10.00 -7.52
N ASP A 238 -5.64 11.18 -8.10
CA ASP A 238 -5.54 12.45 -7.35
C ASP A 238 -6.57 13.52 -7.76
N GLY A 239 -7.49 13.17 -8.64
CA GLY A 239 -8.48 14.13 -9.16
C GLY A 239 -7.86 15.29 -9.96
N GLY A 240 -6.63 15.11 -10.47
CA GLY A 240 -5.89 16.12 -11.20
C GLY A 240 -5.16 17.14 -10.32
N ARG A 241 -4.92 16.83 -9.04
CA ARG A 241 -4.21 17.73 -8.11
C ARG A 241 -2.80 18.05 -8.60
N THR A 242 -2.09 17.08 -9.16
CA THR A 242 -0.72 17.27 -9.67
C THR A 242 -0.61 18.11 -10.93
N LEU A 243 -1.73 18.40 -11.61
CA LEU A 243 -1.75 19.26 -12.78
C LEU A 243 -1.52 20.76 -12.46
N PHE A 244 -1.77 21.16 -11.20
CA PHE A 244 -1.70 22.55 -10.74
C PHE A 244 -0.64 22.79 -9.65
N SER A 245 0.20 21.82 -9.33
CA SER A 245 1.18 21.91 -8.25
C SER A 245 2.62 21.74 -8.74
#